data_959594d784dd0caff384ca55913a30ab
#
_entry.id   959594d784dd0caff384ca55913a30ab
#
_cell.length_a   1.000
_cell.length_b   1.000
_cell.length_c   1.000
_cell.angle_alpha   90.00
_cell.angle_beta   90.00
_cell.angle_gamma   90.00
#
_symmetry.space_group_name_H-M   'P 1'
#
loop_
_entity.id
_entity.type
_entity.pdbx_description
1 polymer ?
#
loop_
_entity_poly.entity_id
_entity_poly.type
_entity_poly.pdbx_seq_one_letter_code
_entity_poly.pdbx_strand_id
1 'polypeptide(L)'
;MAGGRLDAVLAKLMPDYSRSRLSSWIKEGAVIVNDKPAQPKDKMIGGELIAVTVRPSEENLAFTPEPMDLDIIYEDDTVIVINKPAGLVVHPAAGNWSGTLLNGLLAHCPELSQVPRAGIVHRLDKETSGLMVVAKTLPAQNSLVQQLQEHTVKRIYRAVANGIVPFDGKIETQIGRDPHNRLKMAVVKFGGKPAITHVKVLERYLSHSYIECSLETGRTHQIRVHMREANHPLAADPVYGNLRHPCSDAVKEAIKALGARQALHAYRLSFVHPKTGETVSFEAPMPDDMYHLLSVLRLEAGLDSSLSNEEEWQEKFGMDDDDDWNEDDYDVEVVYVRD
;
A
#
# COMPACT_ATOMS: atom_id res chain seq x y z
N MET A 1 16.48 -45.76 -6.31
CA MET A 1 16.21 -44.43 -6.91
C MET A 1 17.18 -44.08 -8.03
N ALA A 2 17.88 -45.05 -8.52
CA ALA A 2 18.81 -44.91 -9.67
C ALA A 2 18.07 -44.44 -10.94
N GLY A 3 18.68 -43.56 -11.72
CA GLY A 3 18.14 -42.99 -12.96
C GLY A 3 17.24 -41.76 -12.83
N GLY A 4 16.91 -41.33 -11.62
CA GLY A 4 16.10 -40.15 -11.39
C GLY A 4 16.91 -38.84 -11.44
N ARG A 5 16.26 -37.73 -11.73
CA ARG A 5 16.87 -36.38 -11.62
C ARG A 5 17.07 -36.02 -10.15
N LEU A 6 18.17 -35.31 -9.88
CA LEU A 6 18.52 -34.88 -8.51
C LEU A 6 17.35 -34.13 -7.80
N ASP A 7 16.70 -33.20 -8.50
CA ASP A 7 15.55 -32.46 -7.92
C ASP A 7 14.37 -33.37 -7.55
N ALA A 8 14.14 -34.41 -8.28
CA ALA A 8 13.08 -35.40 -8.02
C ALA A 8 13.48 -36.41 -6.95
N VAL A 9 14.74 -36.79 -6.89
CA VAL A 9 15.29 -37.69 -5.87
C VAL A 9 15.27 -36.99 -4.51
N LEU A 10 15.73 -35.74 -4.44
CA LEU A 10 15.68 -34.92 -3.22
C LEU A 10 14.25 -34.71 -2.70
N ALA A 11 13.29 -34.46 -3.58
CA ALA A 11 11.89 -34.28 -3.17
C ALA A 11 11.28 -35.55 -2.53
N LYS A 12 11.82 -36.74 -2.86
CA LYS A 12 11.43 -38.00 -2.21
C LYS A 12 12.15 -38.21 -0.87
N LEU A 13 13.40 -37.76 -0.76
CA LEU A 13 14.21 -37.92 0.45
C LEU A 13 13.87 -36.85 1.51
N MET A 14 13.38 -35.71 1.09
CA MET A 14 13.05 -34.56 1.94
C MET A 14 11.60 -34.11 1.65
N PRO A 15 10.60 -34.87 2.08
CA PRO A 15 9.19 -34.62 1.74
C PRO A 15 8.63 -33.32 2.34
N ASP A 16 9.30 -32.79 3.38
CA ASP A 16 8.92 -31.51 4.01
C ASP A 16 9.18 -30.29 3.13
N TYR A 17 9.90 -30.47 2.02
CA TYR A 17 10.27 -29.39 1.09
C TYR A 17 9.71 -29.62 -0.31
N SER A 18 9.17 -28.55 -0.90
CA SER A 18 8.69 -28.63 -2.27
C SER A 18 9.84 -28.84 -3.27
N ARG A 19 9.58 -29.57 -4.36
CA ARG A 19 10.56 -29.81 -5.41
C ARG A 19 11.13 -28.53 -6.02
N SER A 20 10.32 -27.48 -6.15
CA SER A 20 10.76 -26.17 -6.62
C SER A 20 11.79 -25.56 -5.70
N ARG A 21 11.58 -25.64 -4.39
CA ARG A 21 12.51 -25.14 -3.37
C ARG A 21 13.84 -25.91 -3.38
N LEU A 22 13.78 -27.23 -3.42
CA LEU A 22 14.99 -28.07 -3.54
C LEU A 22 15.75 -27.77 -4.84
N SER A 23 15.06 -27.53 -5.93
CA SER A 23 15.68 -27.10 -7.19
C SER A 23 16.36 -25.72 -7.09
N SER A 24 15.83 -24.79 -6.31
CA SER A 24 16.47 -23.49 -6.00
C SER A 24 17.76 -23.71 -5.21
N TRP A 25 17.71 -24.47 -4.13
CA TRP A 25 18.86 -24.80 -3.30
C TRP A 25 20.01 -25.44 -4.10
N ILE A 26 19.68 -26.34 -5.06
CA ILE A 26 20.70 -26.93 -5.95
C ILE A 26 21.38 -25.82 -6.80
N LYS A 27 20.58 -24.93 -7.41
CA LYS A 27 21.11 -23.83 -8.23
C LYS A 27 21.96 -22.83 -7.44
N GLU A 28 21.60 -22.61 -6.17
CA GLU A 28 22.31 -21.71 -5.25
C GLU A 28 23.55 -22.35 -4.58
N GLY A 29 23.86 -23.60 -4.95
CA GLY A 29 25.02 -24.32 -4.40
C GLY A 29 24.86 -24.82 -2.96
N ALA A 30 23.63 -24.80 -2.41
CA ALA A 30 23.33 -25.36 -1.10
C ALA A 30 23.22 -26.90 -1.11
N VAL A 31 23.27 -27.51 -2.28
CA VAL A 31 23.28 -28.97 -2.47
C VAL A 31 24.53 -29.36 -3.25
N ILE A 32 25.32 -30.25 -2.67
CA ILE A 32 26.51 -30.81 -3.31
C ILE A 32 26.39 -32.31 -3.37
N VAL A 33 26.86 -32.92 -4.47
CA VAL A 33 26.85 -34.36 -4.71
C VAL A 33 28.27 -34.86 -4.88
N ASN A 34 28.71 -35.81 -4.04
CA ASN A 34 30.08 -36.30 -4.01
C ASN A 34 31.12 -35.17 -3.99
N ASP A 35 30.91 -34.18 -3.08
CA ASP A 35 31.74 -32.98 -2.87
C ASP A 35 31.83 -32.05 -4.11
N LYS A 36 30.91 -32.15 -5.06
CA LYS A 36 30.86 -31.29 -6.25
C LYS A 36 29.53 -30.53 -6.36
N PRO A 37 29.54 -29.30 -6.89
CA PRO A 37 28.33 -28.62 -7.27
C PRO A 37 27.51 -29.41 -8.25
N ALA A 38 26.19 -29.45 -8.09
CA ALA A 38 25.27 -30.21 -8.89
C ALA A 38 24.23 -29.31 -9.59
N GLN A 39 23.55 -29.87 -10.59
CA GLN A 39 22.44 -29.22 -11.28
C GLN A 39 21.12 -29.97 -11.01
N PRO A 40 19.96 -29.31 -11.00
CA PRO A 40 18.67 -29.97 -10.75
C PRO A 40 18.36 -31.12 -11.70
N LYS A 41 18.95 -31.10 -12.90
CA LYS A 41 18.75 -32.10 -13.96
C LYS A 41 19.71 -33.26 -13.90
N ASP A 42 20.71 -33.25 -13.03
CA ASP A 42 21.70 -34.31 -12.95
C ASP A 42 21.03 -35.63 -12.62
N LYS A 43 21.48 -36.68 -13.30
CA LYS A 43 20.95 -38.03 -13.10
C LYS A 43 21.71 -38.70 -11.95
N MET A 44 20.95 -39.20 -10.98
CA MET A 44 21.49 -39.99 -9.87
C MET A 44 21.56 -41.44 -10.26
N ILE A 45 22.75 -42.03 -10.09
CA ILE A 45 23.01 -43.44 -10.45
C ILE A 45 22.70 -44.36 -9.26
N GLY A 46 22.82 -43.85 -8.06
CA GLY A 46 22.63 -44.56 -6.78
C GLY A 46 23.97 -44.75 -6.08
N GLY A 47 23.98 -44.47 -4.75
CA GLY A 47 25.19 -44.54 -3.92
C GLY A 47 25.94 -43.21 -3.80
N GLU A 48 25.46 -42.13 -4.43
CA GLU A 48 26.02 -40.81 -4.27
C GLU A 48 25.77 -40.27 -2.85
N LEU A 49 26.77 -39.58 -2.30
CA LEU A 49 26.62 -38.79 -1.10
C LEU A 49 26.06 -37.40 -1.46
N ILE A 50 24.88 -37.12 -0.96
CA ILE A 50 24.24 -35.79 -1.16
C ILE A 50 24.29 -35.02 0.16
N ALA A 51 25.03 -33.95 0.19
CA ALA A 51 25.04 -33.03 1.31
C ALA A 51 24.10 -31.84 0.99
N VAL A 52 23.17 -31.55 1.91
CA VAL A 52 22.20 -30.47 1.77
C VAL A 52 22.37 -29.52 2.94
N THR A 53 22.73 -28.28 2.64
CA THR A 53 22.68 -27.20 3.61
C THR A 53 21.27 -26.63 3.62
N VAL A 54 20.48 -27.02 4.64
CA VAL A 54 19.11 -26.50 4.83
C VAL A 54 19.18 -25.00 5.09
N ARG A 55 18.64 -24.23 4.16
CA ARG A 55 18.47 -22.78 4.36
C ARG A 55 17.08 -22.51 4.87
N PRO A 56 16.92 -21.59 5.87
CA PRO A 56 15.61 -21.10 6.25
C PRO A 56 14.86 -20.67 4.99
N SER A 57 13.55 -20.91 4.90
CA SER A 57 12.79 -20.34 3.81
C SER A 57 12.76 -18.84 3.98
N GLU A 58 12.86 -18.12 2.85
CA GLU A 58 12.57 -16.68 2.86
C GLU A 58 11.21 -16.42 3.53
N GLU A 59 10.25 -17.32 3.37
CA GLU A 59 8.95 -17.30 4.04
C GLU A 59 9.07 -17.35 5.58
N ASN A 60 10.11 -17.98 6.13
CA ASN A 60 10.35 -17.99 7.59
C ASN A 60 10.81 -16.62 8.09
N LEU A 61 11.34 -15.77 7.23
CA LEU A 61 11.67 -14.38 7.55
C LEU A 61 10.42 -13.49 7.66
N ALA A 62 9.30 -13.95 7.13
CA ALA A 62 8.05 -13.18 7.10
C ALA A 62 7.59 -12.70 8.48
N PHE A 63 7.88 -13.45 9.53
CA PHE A 63 7.47 -13.14 10.90
C PHE A 63 8.67 -12.92 11.84
N THR A 64 9.86 -12.69 11.29
CA THR A 64 11.05 -12.37 12.10
C THR A 64 10.98 -10.90 12.52
N PRO A 65 11.10 -10.58 13.84
CA PRO A 65 11.22 -9.20 14.29
C PRO A 65 12.46 -8.53 13.70
N GLU A 66 12.29 -7.36 13.11
CA GLU A 66 13.37 -6.55 12.56
C GLU A 66 13.26 -5.13 13.08
N PRO A 67 14.22 -4.63 13.88
CA PRO A 67 14.21 -3.25 14.36
C PRO A 67 14.19 -2.27 13.19
N MET A 68 13.24 -1.34 13.22
CA MET A 68 13.16 -0.22 12.30
C MET A 68 12.59 0.99 13.02
N ASP A 69 12.88 2.17 12.51
CA ASP A 69 12.30 3.40 12.98
C ASP A 69 10.85 3.50 12.50
N LEU A 70 9.90 3.51 13.43
CA LEU A 70 8.48 3.63 13.17
C LEU A 70 8.02 5.00 13.66
N ASP A 71 7.48 5.81 12.75
CA ASP A 71 6.82 7.07 13.09
C ASP A 71 5.45 6.77 13.71
N ILE A 72 5.44 6.71 15.05
CA ILE A 72 4.26 6.39 15.86
C ILE A 72 3.57 7.70 16.25
N ILE A 73 2.37 7.91 15.72
CA ILE A 73 1.53 9.08 15.99
C ILE A 73 0.80 8.92 17.33
N TYR A 74 0.36 7.70 17.64
CA TYR A 74 -0.33 7.37 18.88
C TYR A 74 -0.12 5.90 19.24
N GLU A 75 0.03 5.63 20.51
CA GLU A 75 0.07 4.27 21.03
C GLU A 75 -0.51 4.20 22.44
N ASP A 76 -1.34 3.18 22.67
CA ASP A 76 -1.77 2.77 24.01
C ASP A 76 -1.68 1.25 24.18
N ASP A 77 -2.38 0.67 25.15
CA ASP A 77 -2.43 -0.77 25.38
C ASP A 77 -3.32 -1.54 24.38
N THR A 78 -4.04 -0.85 23.50
CA THR A 78 -5.08 -1.38 22.62
C THR A 78 -4.73 -1.24 21.14
N VAL A 79 -4.22 -0.07 20.73
CA VAL A 79 -3.90 0.26 19.35
C VAL A 79 -2.56 0.98 19.20
N ILE A 80 -2.00 0.90 18.00
CA ILE A 80 -0.89 1.73 17.52
C ILE A 80 -1.37 2.44 16.27
N VAL A 81 -1.20 3.75 16.17
CA VAL A 81 -1.39 4.53 14.95
C VAL A 81 -0.04 4.99 14.45
N ILE A 82 0.28 4.66 13.23
CA ILE A 82 1.58 4.95 12.60
C ILE A 82 1.42 5.80 11.36
N ASN A 83 2.38 6.68 11.10
CA ASN A 83 2.57 7.34 9.82
C ASN A 83 3.58 6.54 8.99
N LYS A 84 3.08 5.66 8.12
CA LYS A 84 3.92 4.80 7.28
C LYS A 84 4.68 5.64 6.23
N PRO A 85 6.01 5.55 6.14
CA PRO A 85 6.74 6.19 5.05
C PRO A 85 6.42 5.53 3.70
N ALA A 86 6.61 6.28 2.60
CA ALA A 86 6.65 5.72 1.26
C ALA A 86 7.83 4.74 1.14
N GLY A 87 7.71 3.72 0.28
CA GLY A 87 8.74 2.70 0.09
C GLY A 87 8.65 1.50 1.04
N LEU A 88 7.92 1.62 2.17
CA LEU A 88 7.75 0.52 3.13
C LEU A 88 6.58 -0.39 2.76
N VAL A 89 6.86 -1.68 2.57
CA VAL A 89 5.84 -2.72 2.36
C VAL A 89 5.17 -3.07 3.68
N VAL A 90 3.85 -3.21 3.66
CA VAL A 90 3.07 -3.49 4.89
C VAL A 90 3.21 -4.95 5.33
N HIS A 91 3.00 -5.90 4.42
CA HIS A 91 3.04 -7.34 4.71
C HIS A 91 4.06 -8.07 3.87
N PRO A 92 4.73 -9.08 4.41
CA PRO A 92 5.54 -10.01 3.62
C PRO A 92 4.75 -10.65 2.49
N ALA A 93 5.38 -10.76 1.34
CA ALA A 93 4.82 -11.42 0.16
C ALA A 93 5.95 -11.91 -0.75
N ALA A 94 5.62 -12.68 -1.78
CA ALA A 94 6.58 -13.13 -2.78
C ALA A 94 7.41 -11.96 -3.33
N GLY A 95 8.73 -12.06 -3.21
CA GLY A 95 9.69 -11.02 -3.57
C GLY A 95 9.94 -9.94 -2.51
N ASN A 96 9.32 -10.04 -1.32
CA ASN A 96 9.53 -9.12 -0.19
C ASN A 96 9.16 -9.80 1.14
N TRP A 97 10.02 -10.72 1.61
CA TRP A 97 9.74 -11.53 2.79
C TRP A 97 10.23 -10.92 4.11
N SER A 98 11.03 -9.87 4.06
CA SER A 98 11.63 -9.17 5.20
C SER A 98 11.62 -7.66 5.00
N GLY A 99 12.00 -6.89 6.01
CA GLY A 99 12.02 -5.42 5.96
C GLY A 99 10.63 -4.81 5.77
N THR A 100 9.58 -5.48 6.23
CA THR A 100 8.20 -4.99 6.12
C THR A 100 7.76 -4.33 7.41
N LEU A 101 6.67 -3.55 7.34
CA LEU A 101 6.05 -2.97 8.53
C LEU A 101 5.73 -4.03 9.59
N LEU A 102 5.27 -5.21 9.15
CA LEU A 102 4.99 -6.33 10.06
C LEU A 102 6.24 -6.73 10.86
N ASN A 103 7.41 -6.82 10.21
CA ASN A 103 8.67 -7.14 10.89
C ASN A 103 9.04 -6.07 11.93
N GLY A 104 8.87 -4.78 11.57
CA GLY A 104 9.12 -3.66 12.47
C GLY A 104 8.17 -3.65 13.68
N LEU A 105 6.89 -3.89 13.44
CA LEU A 105 5.90 -3.98 14.51
C LEU A 105 6.19 -5.11 15.49
N LEU A 106 6.62 -6.29 15.02
CA LEU A 106 7.03 -7.40 15.88
C LEU A 106 8.28 -7.08 16.70
N ALA A 107 9.19 -6.25 16.19
CA ALA A 107 10.36 -5.79 16.95
C ALA A 107 9.98 -4.72 17.98
N HIS A 108 9.06 -3.82 17.64
CA HIS A 108 8.57 -2.76 18.52
C HIS A 108 7.71 -3.31 19.67
N CYS A 109 6.78 -4.22 19.36
CA CYS A 109 5.83 -4.80 20.29
C CYS A 109 5.78 -6.34 20.09
N PRO A 110 6.62 -7.13 20.79
CA PRO A 110 6.72 -8.58 20.61
C PRO A 110 5.40 -9.33 20.86
N GLU A 111 4.51 -8.77 21.68
CA GLU A 111 3.19 -9.33 21.99
C GLU A 111 2.29 -9.43 20.76
N LEU A 112 2.56 -8.62 19.75
CA LEU A 112 1.86 -8.69 18.45
C LEU A 112 2.03 -10.03 17.73
N SER A 113 3.02 -10.83 18.12
CA SER A 113 3.16 -12.22 17.66
C SER A 113 1.95 -13.11 17.99
N GLN A 114 1.17 -12.74 19.01
CA GLN A 114 -0.07 -13.42 19.41
C GLN A 114 -1.32 -12.92 18.67
N VAL A 115 -1.19 -11.85 17.89
CA VAL A 115 -2.30 -11.25 17.15
C VAL A 115 -2.13 -11.57 15.65
N PRO A 116 -3.15 -12.12 14.96
CA PRO A 116 -3.05 -12.42 13.54
C PRO A 116 -2.51 -11.25 12.72
N ARG A 117 -1.54 -11.53 11.85
CA ARG A 117 -0.86 -10.50 11.01
C ARG A 117 -0.24 -9.37 11.83
N ALA A 118 0.25 -9.65 13.04
CA ALA A 118 0.76 -8.64 13.96
C ALA A 118 -0.22 -7.45 14.15
N GLY A 119 -1.52 -7.74 14.22
CA GLY A 119 -2.56 -6.74 14.46
C GLY A 119 -2.91 -5.83 13.27
N ILE A 120 -2.29 -6.00 12.12
CA ILE A 120 -2.57 -5.18 10.94
C ILE A 120 -3.94 -5.54 10.36
N VAL A 121 -4.86 -4.56 10.32
CA VAL A 121 -6.27 -4.73 9.89
C VAL A 121 -6.54 -4.16 8.49
N HIS A 122 -5.71 -3.23 8.02
CA HIS A 122 -5.78 -2.66 6.66
C HIS A 122 -4.38 -2.39 6.12
N ARG A 123 -4.28 -1.94 4.87
CA ARG A 123 -2.99 -1.73 4.24
C ARG A 123 -2.96 -0.47 3.38
N LEU A 124 -1.77 0.09 3.24
CA LEU A 124 -1.41 1.04 2.20
C LEU A 124 -0.54 0.35 1.14
N ASP A 125 -0.51 0.91 -0.06
CA ASP A 125 0.45 0.48 -1.08
C ASP A 125 1.89 0.80 -0.63
N LYS A 126 2.88 0.11 -1.17
CA LYS A 126 4.30 0.32 -0.84
C LYS A 126 4.66 1.81 -0.89
N GLU A 127 4.32 2.47 -1.99
CA GLU A 127 4.70 3.86 -2.27
C GLU A 127 3.67 4.90 -1.78
N THR A 128 2.62 4.48 -1.07
CA THR A 128 1.69 5.38 -0.39
C THR A 128 2.17 5.62 1.03
N SER A 129 2.28 6.86 1.44
CA SER A 129 2.59 7.28 2.80
C SER A 129 1.33 7.54 3.63
N GLY A 130 1.47 7.66 4.95
CA GLY A 130 0.41 8.13 5.84
C GLY A 130 -0.12 7.10 6.82
N LEU A 131 -1.26 7.41 7.37
CA LEU A 131 -1.81 6.78 8.57
C LEU A 131 -2.28 5.35 8.37
N MET A 132 -1.92 4.52 9.33
CA MET A 132 -2.44 3.17 9.52
C MET A 132 -2.69 2.90 11.00
N VAL A 133 -3.75 2.15 11.31
CA VAL A 133 -4.01 1.62 12.66
C VAL A 133 -3.67 0.13 12.73
N VAL A 134 -3.05 -0.25 13.85
CA VAL A 134 -2.67 -1.62 14.20
C VAL A 134 -3.29 -1.96 15.55
N ALA A 135 -3.93 -3.11 15.65
CA ALA A 135 -4.51 -3.61 16.89
C ALA A 135 -3.45 -4.33 17.73
N LYS A 136 -3.31 -3.98 19.00
CA LYS A 136 -2.38 -4.67 19.92
C LYS A 136 -2.97 -5.94 20.55
N THR A 137 -4.29 -6.09 20.52
CA THR A 137 -5.01 -7.21 21.11
C THR A 137 -6.02 -7.82 20.13
N LEU A 138 -6.37 -9.09 20.35
CA LEU A 138 -7.38 -9.76 19.53
C LEU A 138 -8.77 -9.10 19.60
N PRO A 139 -9.28 -8.67 20.78
CA PRO A 139 -10.53 -7.91 20.84
C PRO A 139 -10.49 -6.61 20.02
N ALA A 140 -9.37 -5.86 20.10
CA ALA A 140 -9.19 -4.64 19.30
C ALA A 140 -9.17 -4.94 17.80
N GLN A 141 -8.50 -6.01 17.40
CA GLN A 141 -8.47 -6.43 16.00
C GLN A 141 -9.88 -6.76 15.49
N ASN A 142 -10.66 -7.51 16.26
CA ASN A 142 -12.02 -7.87 15.88
C ASN A 142 -12.90 -6.62 15.73
N SER A 143 -12.82 -5.68 16.68
CA SER A 143 -13.54 -4.41 16.63
C SER A 143 -13.17 -3.59 15.40
N LEU A 144 -11.88 -3.36 15.14
CA LEU A 144 -11.44 -2.58 13.98
C LEU A 144 -11.78 -3.27 12.64
N VAL A 145 -11.70 -4.60 12.57
CA VAL A 145 -12.12 -5.36 11.38
C VAL A 145 -13.60 -5.20 11.13
N GLN A 146 -14.43 -5.25 12.18
CA GLN A 146 -15.87 -5.03 12.08
C GLN A 146 -16.16 -3.62 11.57
N GLN A 147 -15.56 -2.58 12.16
CA GLN A 147 -15.71 -1.21 11.73
C GLN A 147 -15.30 -0.99 10.26
N LEU A 148 -14.22 -1.65 9.79
CA LEU A 148 -13.80 -1.62 8.39
C LEU A 148 -14.80 -2.32 7.45
N GLN A 149 -15.47 -3.37 7.91
CA GLN A 149 -16.52 -4.09 7.16
C GLN A 149 -17.82 -3.29 7.10
N GLU A 150 -18.14 -2.56 8.15
CA GLU A 150 -19.32 -1.69 8.27
C GLU A 150 -19.08 -0.30 7.65
N HIS A 151 -17.87 -0.06 7.11
CA HIS A 151 -17.47 1.21 6.49
C HIS A 151 -17.49 2.43 7.43
N THR A 152 -17.42 2.22 8.75
CA THR A 152 -17.44 3.30 9.75
C THR A 152 -16.07 3.90 10.01
N VAL A 153 -14.97 3.25 9.60
CA VAL A 153 -13.62 3.82 9.65
C VAL A 153 -13.48 4.87 8.57
N LYS A 154 -13.36 6.15 8.95
CA LYS A 154 -13.12 7.24 7.99
C LYS A 154 -11.64 7.24 7.59
N ARG A 155 -11.36 7.22 6.29
CA ARG A 155 -10.01 7.20 5.71
C ARG A 155 -9.92 8.24 4.62
N ILE A 156 -9.24 9.34 4.93
CA ILE A 156 -9.12 10.49 4.04
C ILE A 156 -7.68 10.55 3.52
N TYR A 157 -7.57 10.72 2.23
CA TYR A 157 -6.31 10.80 1.50
C TYR A 157 -6.19 12.14 0.81
N ARG A 158 -4.97 12.68 0.76
CA ARG A 158 -4.60 13.81 -0.06
C ARG A 158 -3.82 13.32 -1.26
N ALA A 159 -4.12 13.86 -2.45
CA ALA A 159 -3.47 13.44 -3.67
C ALA A 159 -3.31 14.59 -4.67
N VAL A 160 -2.32 14.46 -5.56
CA VAL A 160 -2.18 15.34 -6.73
C VAL A 160 -2.55 14.53 -7.97
N ALA A 161 -3.59 14.97 -8.67
CA ALA A 161 -4.08 14.36 -9.90
C ALA A 161 -3.61 15.13 -11.12
N ASN A 162 -3.30 14.42 -12.21
CA ASN A 162 -2.97 15.01 -13.48
C ASN A 162 -4.22 15.60 -14.15
N GLY A 163 -4.10 16.81 -14.67
CA GLY A 163 -5.19 17.55 -15.32
C GLY A 163 -6.09 18.28 -14.34
N ILE A 164 -7.08 18.94 -14.88
CA ILE A 164 -8.04 19.74 -14.13
C ILE A 164 -9.25 18.86 -13.83
N VAL A 165 -9.37 18.40 -12.59
CA VAL A 165 -10.54 17.65 -12.12
C VAL A 165 -11.72 18.62 -12.09
N PRO A 166 -12.80 18.37 -12.85
CA PRO A 166 -13.82 19.40 -13.08
C PRO A 166 -14.75 19.62 -11.89
N PHE A 167 -15.12 18.55 -11.17
CA PHE A 167 -16.13 18.57 -10.13
C PHE A 167 -15.75 17.64 -8.96
N ASP A 168 -16.32 17.92 -7.82
CA ASP A 168 -16.41 16.95 -6.72
C ASP A 168 -17.35 15.81 -7.13
N GLY A 169 -17.12 14.62 -6.63
CA GLY A 169 -17.98 13.52 -7.03
C GLY A 169 -17.69 12.19 -6.37
N LYS A 170 -18.57 11.25 -6.61
CA LYS A 170 -18.47 9.85 -6.18
C LYS A 170 -18.09 8.98 -7.36
N ILE A 171 -17.08 8.14 -7.20
CA ILE A 171 -16.70 7.11 -8.17
C ILE A 171 -17.07 5.76 -7.58
N GLU A 172 -18.04 5.10 -8.20
CA GLU A 172 -18.51 3.77 -7.78
C GLU A 172 -18.33 2.77 -8.92
N THR A 173 -17.55 1.73 -8.69
CA THR A 173 -17.20 0.72 -9.69
C THR A 173 -17.01 -0.66 -9.05
N GLN A 174 -16.66 -1.64 -9.89
CA GLN A 174 -16.12 -2.92 -9.43
C GLN A 174 -14.63 -3.00 -9.78
N ILE A 175 -13.78 -3.21 -8.78
CA ILE A 175 -12.34 -3.37 -8.97
C ILE A 175 -11.95 -4.83 -8.87
N GLY A 176 -11.23 -5.32 -9.88
CA GLY A 176 -10.69 -6.67 -9.97
C GLY A 176 -9.25 -6.67 -10.51
N ARG A 177 -8.69 -7.86 -10.70
CA ARG A 177 -7.40 -8.01 -11.41
C ARG A 177 -7.57 -7.62 -12.87
N ASP A 178 -6.61 -6.86 -13.39
CA ASP A 178 -6.58 -6.52 -14.81
C ASP A 178 -6.48 -7.82 -15.64
N PRO A 179 -7.39 -8.05 -16.60
CA PRO A 179 -7.39 -9.28 -17.40
C PRO A 179 -6.16 -9.44 -18.28
N HIS A 180 -5.48 -8.34 -18.65
CA HIS A 180 -4.30 -8.34 -19.51
C HIS A 180 -2.99 -8.26 -18.72
N ASN A 181 -3.02 -7.74 -17.49
CA ASN A 181 -1.83 -7.62 -16.65
C ASN A 181 -2.14 -7.94 -15.18
N ARG A 182 -1.83 -9.16 -14.76
CA ARG A 182 -2.11 -9.66 -13.40
C ARG A 182 -1.43 -8.87 -12.27
N LEU A 183 -0.46 -8.03 -12.56
CA LEU A 183 0.20 -7.16 -11.58
C LEU A 183 -0.60 -5.87 -11.33
N LYS A 184 -1.58 -5.56 -12.18
CA LYS A 184 -2.43 -4.39 -12.08
C LYS A 184 -3.83 -4.74 -11.57
N MET A 185 -4.50 -3.72 -11.06
CA MET A 185 -5.93 -3.72 -10.80
C MET A 185 -6.62 -2.87 -11.87
N ALA A 186 -7.88 -3.13 -12.15
CA ALA A 186 -8.68 -2.38 -13.12
C ALA A 186 -10.14 -2.36 -12.69
N VAL A 187 -10.90 -1.40 -13.22
CA VAL A 187 -12.35 -1.47 -13.22
C VAL A 187 -12.77 -2.61 -14.14
N VAL A 188 -13.59 -3.52 -13.64
CA VAL A 188 -14.04 -4.72 -14.38
C VAL A 188 -15.56 -4.84 -14.35
N LYS A 189 -16.13 -5.33 -15.45
CA LYS A 189 -17.61 -5.54 -15.54
C LYS A 189 -18.07 -6.75 -14.71
N PHE A 190 -17.21 -7.77 -14.55
CA PHE A 190 -17.53 -9.02 -13.85
C PHE A 190 -16.39 -9.49 -12.96
N GLY A 191 -16.72 -10.11 -11.83
CA GLY A 191 -15.73 -10.74 -10.94
C GLY A 191 -14.91 -9.76 -10.09
N GLY A 192 -15.25 -8.47 -10.12
CA GLY A 192 -14.67 -7.47 -9.24
C GLY A 192 -15.35 -7.42 -7.87
N LYS A 193 -14.84 -6.55 -7.02
CA LYS A 193 -15.45 -6.20 -5.72
C LYS A 193 -15.91 -4.75 -5.76
N PRO A 194 -17.06 -4.40 -5.17
CA PRO A 194 -17.53 -3.03 -5.06
C PRO A 194 -16.45 -2.12 -4.48
N ALA A 195 -16.30 -0.96 -5.09
CA ALA A 195 -15.32 0.05 -4.73
C ALA A 195 -15.95 1.44 -4.84
N ILE A 196 -15.90 2.21 -3.75
CA ILE A 196 -16.50 3.54 -3.65
C ILE A 196 -15.45 4.51 -3.13
N THR A 197 -15.23 5.59 -3.89
CA THR A 197 -14.33 6.69 -3.54
C THR A 197 -15.04 8.01 -3.78
N HIS A 198 -15.11 8.85 -2.76
CA HIS A 198 -15.54 10.25 -2.89
C HIS A 198 -14.31 11.10 -3.18
N VAL A 199 -14.45 12.06 -4.08
CA VAL A 199 -13.39 12.97 -4.50
C VAL A 199 -13.86 14.40 -4.30
N LYS A 200 -13.13 15.18 -3.53
CA LYS A 200 -13.31 16.63 -3.32
C LYS A 200 -12.11 17.35 -3.92
N VAL A 201 -12.35 18.37 -4.71
CA VAL A 201 -11.28 19.18 -5.30
C VAL A 201 -10.95 20.33 -4.36
N LEU A 202 -9.74 20.30 -3.82
CA LEU A 202 -9.28 21.31 -2.88
C LEU A 202 -8.74 22.55 -3.59
N GLU A 203 -7.93 22.30 -4.64
CA GLU A 203 -7.34 23.37 -5.43
C GLU A 203 -7.06 22.92 -6.87
N ARG A 204 -7.26 23.83 -7.84
CA ARG A 204 -6.95 23.60 -9.27
C ARG A 204 -5.79 24.48 -9.69
N TYR A 205 -4.83 23.88 -10.41
CA TYR A 205 -3.67 24.57 -10.96
C TYR A 205 -3.72 24.59 -12.48
N LEU A 206 -2.68 25.04 -13.16
CA LEU A 206 -2.67 25.10 -14.63
C LEU A 206 -2.68 23.71 -15.29
N SER A 207 -2.08 22.71 -14.64
CA SER A 207 -1.88 21.37 -15.20
C SER A 207 -2.29 20.22 -14.29
N HIS A 208 -2.57 20.47 -13.04
CA HIS A 208 -2.89 19.46 -12.02
C HIS A 208 -4.00 19.95 -11.08
N SER A 209 -4.54 19.03 -10.30
CA SER A 209 -5.49 19.33 -9.23
C SER A 209 -5.04 18.70 -7.93
N TYR A 210 -5.15 19.43 -6.84
CA TYR A 210 -5.02 18.91 -5.48
C TYR A 210 -6.38 18.44 -5.02
N ILE A 211 -6.47 17.18 -4.66
CA ILE A 211 -7.73 16.53 -4.35
C ILE A 211 -7.67 15.80 -3.00
N GLU A 212 -8.82 15.68 -2.40
CA GLU A 212 -9.08 14.82 -1.27
C GLU A 212 -9.91 13.63 -1.72
N CYS A 213 -9.56 12.44 -1.22
CA CYS A 213 -10.29 11.21 -1.49
C CYS A 213 -10.72 10.58 -0.19
N SER A 214 -12.02 10.40 0.01
CA SER A 214 -12.59 9.64 1.13
C SER A 214 -13.00 8.24 0.66
N LEU A 215 -12.66 7.22 1.45
CA LEU A 215 -12.87 5.82 1.11
C LEU A 215 -13.98 5.18 1.94
N GLU A 216 -15.06 4.72 1.32
CA GLU A 216 -15.96 3.76 1.95
C GLU A 216 -15.34 2.35 1.92
N THR A 217 -14.82 1.93 0.79
CA THR A 217 -14.17 0.62 0.60
C THR A 217 -12.64 0.77 0.51
N GLY A 218 -11.90 -0.32 0.72
CA GLY A 218 -10.43 -0.32 0.65
C GLY A 218 -9.89 -1.42 -0.28
N ARG A 219 -10.12 -1.31 -1.61
CA ARG A 219 -9.59 -2.27 -2.58
C ARG A 219 -8.16 -1.93 -2.95
N THR A 220 -7.40 -2.94 -3.34
CA THR A 220 -6.00 -2.75 -3.78
C THR A 220 -5.94 -1.71 -4.90
N HIS A 221 -5.09 -0.69 -4.74
CA HIS A 221 -4.90 0.43 -5.67
C HIS A 221 -6.18 1.26 -5.96
N GLN A 222 -7.19 1.24 -5.10
CA GLN A 222 -8.52 1.77 -5.40
C GLN A 222 -8.50 3.21 -5.91
N ILE A 223 -7.96 4.16 -5.16
CA ILE A 223 -7.90 5.58 -5.57
C ILE A 223 -7.16 5.72 -6.90
N ARG A 224 -6.04 5.03 -7.04
CA ARG A 224 -5.19 5.07 -8.26
C ARG A 224 -5.93 4.57 -9.49
N VAL A 225 -6.69 3.48 -9.36
CA VAL A 225 -7.53 2.91 -10.43
C VAL A 225 -8.68 3.86 -10.75
N HIS A 226 -9.41 4.36 -9.75
CA HIS A 226 -10.53 5.28 -9.93
C HIS A 226 -10.10 6.57 -10.62
N MET A 227 -9.02 7.20 -10.15
CA MET A 227 -8.51 8.43 -10.75
C MET A 227 -7.99 8.20 -12.18
N ARG A 228 -7.39 7.04 -12.45
CA ARG A 228 -7.04 6.65 -13.83
C ARG A 228 -8.27 6.49 -14.72
N GLU A 229 -9.32 5.84 -14.23
CA GLU A 229 -10.56 5.62 -14.97
C GLU A 229 -11.29 6.95 -15.25
N ALA A 230 -11.23 7.88 -14.30
CA ALA A 230 -11.71 9.25 -14.46
C ALA A 230 -10.84 10.12 -15.40
N ASN A 231 -9.79 9.57 -16.04
CA ASN A 231 -8.81 10.26 -16.88
C ASN A 231 -7.94 11.31 -16.13
N HIS A 232 -7.89 11.24 -14.81
CA HIS A 232 -7.06 12.07 -13.95
C HIS A 232 -6.12 11.22 -13.09
N PRO A 233 -5.22 10.38 -13.65
CA PRO A 233 -4.34 9.54 -12.86
C PRO A 233 -3.47 10.38 -11.94
N LEU A 234 -3.05 9.80 -10.82
CA LEU A 234 -2.23 10.51 -9.85
C LEU A 234 -0.86 10.87 -10.45
N ALA A 235 -0.34 12.02 -10.06
CA ALA A 235 1.00 12.46 -10.45
C ALA A 235 2.06 11.45 -10.00
N ALA A 236 3.08 11.24 -10.81
CA ALA A 236 4.19 10.30 -10.60
C ALA A 236 3.78 8.83 -10.40
N ASP A 237 2.52 8.43 -10.62
CA ASP A 237 2.10 7.03 -10.48
C ASP A 237 2.80 6.14 -11.53
N PRO A 238 3.70 5.21 -11.12
CA PRO A 238 4.48 4.42 -12.06
C PRO A 238 3.67 3.34 -12.78
N VAL A 239 2.47 3.04 -12.29
CA VAL A 239 1.62 1.95 -12.80
C VAL A 239 0.46 2.48 -13.64
N TYR A 240 -0.17 3.57 -13.19
CA TYR A 240 -1.40 4.11 -13.76
C TYR A 240 -1.20 5.49 -14.40
N GLY A 241 -0.06 6.15 -14.18
CA GLY A 241 0.23 7.53 -14.57
C GLY A 241 0.57 7.78 -16.05
N ASN A 242 0.23 6.87 -16.97
CA ASN A 242 0.67 6.91 -18.38
C ASN A 242 0.01 8.00 -19.25
N LEU A 243 -0.85 8.85 -18.70
CA LEU A 243 -1.40 9.98 -19.44
C LEU A 243 -0.38 11.12 -19.43
N ARG A 244 0.03 11.57 -20.64
CA ARG A 244 0.89 12.75 -20.79
C ARG A 244 0.03 14.00 -20.67
N HIS A 245 0.16 14.69 -19.55
CA HIS A 245 -0.39 16.01 -19.37
C HIS A 245 0.70 17.05 -19.64
N PRO A 246 0.45 18.06 -20.47
CA PRO A 246 1.39 19.16 -20.67
C PRO A 246 1.53 19.94 -19.36
N CYS A 247 2.78 20.13 -18.92
CA CYS A 247 3.11 20.96 -17.77
C CYS A 247 4.51 21.59 -18.00
N SER A 248 4.85 22.58 -17.21
CA SER A 248 6.15 23.26 -17.26
C SER A 248 7.30 22.33 -16.88
N ASP A 249 8.52 22.76 -17.16
CA ASP A 249 9.70 22.01 -16.78
C ASP A 249 9.91 22.03 -15.27
N ALA A 250 9.53 23.11 -14.58
CA ALA A 250 9.55 23.20 -13.12
C ALA A 250 8.66 22.13 -12.48
N VAL A 251 7.42 21.97 -12.96
CA VAL A 251 6.49 20.92 -12.50
C VAL A 251 7.03 19.54 -12.81
N LYS A 252 7.62 19.31 -14.00
CA LYS A 252 8.25 18.03 -14.33
C LYS A 252 9.38 17.65 -13.37
N GLU A 253 10.21 18.60 -12.99
CA GLU A 253 11.30 18.35 -12.03
C GLU A 253 10.75 18.06 -10.63
N ALA A 254 9.71 18.79 -10.18
CA ALA A 254 9.03 18.49 -8.92
C ALA A 254 8.38 17.09 -8.92
N ILE A 255 7.77 16.67 -10.03
CA ILE A 255 7.23 15.30 -10.20
C ILE A 255 8.35 14.26 -10.16
N LYS A 256 9.51 14.52 -10.76
CA LYS A 256 10.66 13.62 -10.68
C LYS A 256 11.22 13.51 -9.26
N ALA A 257 11.14 14.57 -8.46
CA ALA A 257 11.57 14.56 -7.06
C ALA A 257 10.75 13.60 -6.19
N LEU A 258 9.49 13.34 -6.55
CA LEU A 258 8.69 12.27 -5.93
C LEU A 258 9.28 10.87 -6.18
N GLY A 259 10.16 10.71 -7.17
CA GLY A 259 10.66 9.42 -7.58
C GLY A 259 9.57 8.57 -8.25
N ALA A 260 9.65 7.25 -8.08
CA ALA A 260 8.67 6.32 -8.66
C ALA A 260 7.51 6.04 -7.68
N ARG A 261 6.93 7.10 -7.10
CA ARG A 261 5.80 6.97 -6.19
C ARG A 261 4.61 7.84 -6.63
N GLN A 262 3.40 7.33 -6.49
CA GLN A 262 2.18 8.12 -6.66
C GLN A 262 2.10 9.23 -5.60
N ALA A 263 1.71 10.45 -6.01
CA ALA A 263 1.43 11.55 -5.11
C ALA A 263 0.12 11.28 -4.35
N LEU A 264 0.21 10.41 -3.33
CA LEU A 264 -0.90 9.94 -2.52
C LEU A 264 -0.43 9.75 -1.06
N HIS A 265 -1.20 10.32 -0.14
CA HIS A 265 -0.92 10.29 1.29
C HIS A 265 -2.20 10.03 2.09
N ALA A 266 -2.18 9.07 2.98
CA ALA A 266 -3.27 8.79 3.92
C ALA A 266 -3.23 9.82 5.05
N TYR A 267 -3.94 10.93 4.84
CA TYR A 267 -3.85 12.14 5.62
C TYR A 267 -4.56 12.04 6.97
N ARG A 268 -5.84 11.60 6.99
CA ARG A 268 -6.65 11.50 8.21
C ARG A 268 -7.22 10.09 8.36
N LEU A 269 -7.23 9.61 9.60
CA LEU A 269 -7.79 8.32 9.97
C LEU A 269 -8.63 8.48 11.23
N SER A 270 -9.93 8.14 11.15
CA SER A 270 -10.82 8.20 12.31
C SER A 270 -11.55 6.87 12.49
N PHE A 271 -11.68 6.43 13.73
CA PHE A 271 -12.35 5.17 14.09
C PHE A 271 -12.86 5.24 15.53
N VAL A 272 -13.79 4.34 15.87
CA VAL A 272 -14.21 4.17 17.26
C VAL A 272 -13.15 3.37 18.01
N HIS A 273 -12.60 3.95 19.06
CA HIS A 273 -11.53 3.31 19.83
C HIS A 273 -12.03 2.03 20.51
N PRO A 274 -11.40 0.86 20.25
CA PRO A 274 -11.94 -0.44 20.68
C PRO A 274 -12.15 -0.62 22.18
N LYS A 275 -11.44 0.14 23.02
CA LYS A 275 -11.53 0.06 24.47
C LYS A 275 -12.45 1.11 25.07
N THR A 276 -12.35 2.36 24.61
CA THR A 276 -13.10 3.47 25.20
C THR A 276 -14.48 3.64 24.58
N GLY A 277 -14.68 3.21 23.33
CA GLY A 277 -15.92 3.43 22.57
C GLY A 277 -16.05 4.85 22.04
N GLU A 278 -15.05 5.72 22.23
CA GLU A 278 -15.04 7.09 21.73
C GLU A 278 -14.50 7.14 20.31
N THR A 279 -14.99 8.05 19.50
CA THR A 279 -14.41 8.33 18.18
C THR A 279 -13.10 9.09 18.36
N VAL A 280 -12.04 8.55 17.80
CA VAL A 280 -10.71 9.16 17.76
C VAL A 280 -10.31 9.48 16.33
N SER A 281 -9.63 10.61 16.14
CA SER A 281 -9.17 11.07 14.83
C SER A 281 -7.70 11.46 14.91
N PHE A 282 -6.94 11.07 13.89
CA PHE A 282 -5.52 11.34 13.77
C PHE A 282 -5.22 11.92 12.39
N GLU A 283 -4.27 12.83 12.35
CA GLU A 283 -3.74 13.41 11.11
C GLU A 283 -2.25 13.15 11.00
N ALA A 284 -1.76 12.97 9.79
CA ALA A 284 -0.34 12.89 9.50
C ALA A 284 0.08 14.04 8.61
N PRO A 285 1.21 14.70 8.89
CA PRO A 285 1.73 15.77 8.07
C PRO A 285 1.97 15.27 6.64
N MET A 286 1.71 16.14 5.66
CA MET A 286 1.99 15.84 4.27
C MET A 286 3.50 15.69 4.07
N PRO A 287 3.97 14.64 3.36
CA PRO A 287 5.40 14.46 3.15
C PRO A 287 6.01 15.57 2.28
N ASP A 288 7.26 15.93 2.58
CA ASP A 288 7.99 17.06 1.98
C ASP A 288 7.98 17.05 0.45
N ASP A 289 8.07 15.88 -0.17
CA ASP A 289 8.07 15.72 -1.62
C ASP A 289 6.74 16.12 -2.27
N MET A 290 5.60 15.77 -1.63
CA MET A 290 4.27 16.21 -2.07
C MET A 290 4.07 17.69 -1.77
N TYR A 291 4.53 18.16 -0.63
CA TYR A 291 4.51 19.56 -0.26
C TYR A 291 5.27 20.41 -1.29
N HIS A 292 6.49 19.99 -1.66
CA HIS A 292 7.29 20.65 -2.69
C HIS A 292 6.56 20.71 -4.04
N LEU A 293 5.95 19.59 -4.48
CA LEU A 293 5.17 19.57 -5.74
C LEU A 293 4.03 20.59 -5.70
N LEU A 294 3.27 20.64 -4.61
CA LEU A 294 2.16 21.57 -4.46
C LEU A 294 2.63 23.03 -4.45
N SER A 295 3.74 23.33 -3.79
CA SER A 295 4.33 24.69 -3.77
C SER A 295 4.72 25.15 -5.18
N VAL A 296 5.31 24.29 -5.99
CA VAL A 296 5.65 24.58 -7.40
C VAL A 296 4.39 24.80 -8.24
N LEU A 297 3.37 23.97 -8.08
CA LEU A 297 2.09 24.09 -8.79
C LEU A 297 1.36 25.39 -8.44
N ARG A 298 1.37 25.81 -7.18
CA ARG A 298 0.80 27.07 -6.71
C ARG A 298 1.54 28.25 -7.28
N LEU A 299 2.87 28.25 -7.23
CA LEU A 299 3.70 29.31 -7.78
C LEU A 299 3.44 29.51 -9.29
N GLU A 300 3.37 28.40 -10.05
CA GLU A 300 3.08 28.44 -11.49
C GLU A 300 1.68 29.01 -11.79
N ALA A 301 0.70 28.70 -10.95
CA ALA A 301 -0.66 29.21 -11.06
C ALA A 301 -0.83 30.66 -10.59
N GLY A 302 0.24 31.32 -10.11
CA GLY A 302 0.18 32.67 -9.56
C GLY A 302 -0.59 32.76 -8.24
N LEU A 303 -0.75 31.64 -7.55
CA LEU A 303 -1.35 31.56 -6.23
C LEU A 303 -0.29 31.88 -5.17
N ASP A 304 -0.75 32.39 -4.05
CA ASP A 304 0.16 32.69 -2.93
C ASP A 304 0.92 31.41 -2.53
N SER A 305 2.25 31.45 -2.73
CA SER A 305 3.16 30.36 -2.35
C SER A 305 3.62 30.47 -0.90
N SER A 306 3.15 31.48 -0.14
CA SER A 306 3.52 31.73 1.25
C SER A 306 2.93 30.73 2.25
N LEU A 307 2.15 29.74 1.80
CA LEU A 307 1.90 28.52 2.57
C LEU A 307 3.22 27.76 2.71
N SER A 308 4.13 28.33 3.51
CA SER A 308 5.52 27.89 3.60
C SER A 308 5.74 26.88 4.72
N ASN A 309 4.72 26.63 5.53
CA ASN A 309 4.78 25.71 6.65
C ASN A 309 3.50 24.87 6.77
N GLU A 310 3.59 23.81 7.54
CA GLU A 310 2.51 22.86 7.77
C GLU A 310 1.28 23.51 8.45
N GLU A 311 1.50 24.47 9.37
CA GLU A 311 0.43 25.14 10.09
C GLU A 311 -0.47 25.94 9.13
N GLU A 312 0.10 26.66 8.16
CA GLU A 312 -0.65 27.42 7.15
C GLU A 312 -1.41 26.49 6.19
N TRP A 313 -0.85 25.31 5.87
CA TRP A 313 -1.55 24.29 5.10
C TRP A 313 -2.72 23.70 5.89
N GLN A 314 -2.53 23.43 7.17
CA GLN A 314 -3.58 22.96 8.09
C GLN A 314 -4.69 24.00 8.21
N GLU A 315 -4.36 25.27 8.41
CA GLU A 315 -5.33 26.35 8.50
C GLU A 315 -6.15 26.51 7.21
N LYS A 316 -5.52 26.36 6.04
CA LYS A 316 -6.20 26.54 4.76
C LYS A 316 -6.96 25.31 4.26
N PHE A 317 -6.44 24.13 4.50
CA PHE A 317 -6.95 22.86 3.96
C PHE A 317 -7.27 21.85 5.07
N GLY A 318 -7.06 22.19 6.32
CA GLY A 318 -7.56 21.44 7.48
C GLY A 318 -9.07 21.34 7.38
N MET A 319 -9.63 20.25 7.82
CA MET A 319 -11.07 20.12 7.93
C MET A 319 -11.49 20.72 9.27
N ASP A 320 -12.51 21.56 9.27
CA ASP A 320 -13.26 21.83 10.48
C ASP A 320 -13.90 20.51 10.94
N ASP A 321 -14.00 20.31 12.26
CA ASP A 321 -14.57 19.07 12.84
C ASP A 321 -16.03 18.79 12.39
N ASP A 322 -16.69 19.78 11.78
CA ASP A 322 -18.05 19.74 11.26
C ASP A 322 -18.16 19.29 9.78
N ASP A 323 -17.05 19.06 9.08
CA ASP A 323 -17.07 18.51 7.69
C ASP A 323 -17.42 17.01 7.70
N ASP A 324 -18.57 16.66 8.22
CA ASP A 324 -19.21 15.36 7.95
C ASP A 324 -19.57 15.33 6.47
N TRP A 325 -19.00 14.35 5.77
CA TRP A 325 -19.35 14.03 4.39
C TRP A 325 -20.82 13.58 4.39
N ASN A 326 -21.75 14.53 4.21
CA ASN A 326 -23.16 14.24 4.02
C ASN A 326 -23.38 13.78 2.57
N GLU A 327 -24.07 12.67 2.39
CA GLU A 327 -24.47 12.18 1.05
C GLU A 327 -25.27 13.20 0.25
N ASP A 328 -25.91 14.18 0.92
CA ASP A 328 -26.77 15.19 0.33
C ASP A 328 -26.01 16.39 -0.29
N ASP A 329 -24.69 16.51 -0.08
CA ASP A 329 -23.88 17.64 -0.57
C ASP A 329 -23.40 17.49 -2.04
N TYR A 330 -23.73 16.38 -2.71
CA TYR A 330 -23.34 16.13 -4.09
C TYR A 330 -24.49 16.33 -5.08
N ASP A 331 -24.51 17.47 -5.76
CA ASP A 331 -25.45 17.74 -6.86
C ASP A 331 -25.16 16.95 -8.14
N VAL A 332 -24.08 16.15 -8.22
CA VAL A 332 -23.69 15.43 -9.44
C VAL A 332 -23.18 14.01 -9.14
N GLU A 333 -23.98 13.03 -9.46
CA GLU A 333 -23.59 11.62 -9.53
C GLU A 333 -22.87 11.36 -10.87
N VAL A 334 -21.55 11.29 -10.86
CA VAL A 334 -20.76 10.91 -12.05
C VAL A 334 -20.60 9.41 -12.09
N VAL A 335 -21.54 8.72 -12.72
CA VAL A 335 -21.45 7.29 -13.01
C VAL A 335 -20.68 7.10 -14.33
N TYR A 336 -19.41 6.71 -14.24
CA TYR A 336 -18.66 6.32 -15.44
C TYR A 336 -19.03 4.89 -15.82
N VAL A 337 -19.99 4.74 -16.74
CA VAL A 337 -20.24 3.48 -17.43
C VAL A 337 -19.64 3.61 -18.83
N ARG A 338 -18.58 2.88 -19.11
CA ARG A 338 -18.13 2.66 -20.50
C ARG A 338 -18.91 1.51 -21.10
N ASP A 339 -19.52 1.78 -22.24
CA ASP A 339 -20.12 0.77 -23.14
C ASP A 339 -19.10 -0.23 -23.67
#